data_e093a8bbd30fa38fbb58d32514c8f567
#
_entry.id   e093a8bbd30fa38fbb58d32514c8f567
#
_cell.length_a   1.000
_cell.length_b   1.000
_cell.length_c   1.000
_cell.angle_alpha   90.00
_cell.angle_beta   90.00
_cell.angle_gamma   90.00
#
_symmetry.space_group_name_H-M   'P 1'
#
loop_
_entity.id
_entity.type
_entity.pdbx_description
1 polymer ?
#
loop_
_entity_poly.entity_id
_entity_poly.type
_entity_poly.pdbx_seq_one_letter_code
_entity_poly.pdbx_strand_id
1 'polypeptide(L)'
;MFDTNYYCLVAGLREYSLDGGAKGFDPHAILDEILRELTPRDLRAVRLLYGYYDCKNLIALRAGSPAHDPLGNFARERLKEETEHPRLLPHAIGLVLAAYARPDGEEAEEVDTSRPFEQALFEAYYGLCAASPSRFLREWSDFDRTLRNVAAATTAQP
;
A
#
# COMPACT_ATOMS: atom_id res chain seq x y z
N MET A 1 -25.10 -13.41 -11.02
CA MET A 1 -23.79 -12.88 -10.66
C MET A 1 -22.95 -14.10 -10.30
N PHE A 2 -22.07 -14.53 -11.19
CA PHE A 2 -21.23 -15.70 -10.92
C PHE A 2 -20.17 -15.26 -9.91
N ASP A 3 -20.18 -15.85 -8.72
CA ASP A 3 -19.10 -15.72 -7.77
C ASP A 3 -17.84 -16.28 -8.43
N THR A 4 -16.84 -15.43 -8.63
CA THR A 4 -15.57 -15.88 -9.18
C THR A 4 -14.89 -16.72 -8.13
N ASN A 5 -14.69 -17.97 -8.47
CA ASN A 5 -14.18 -18.97 -7.55
C ASN A 5 -12.74 -19.29 -7.94
N TYR A 6 -11.81 -19.02 -7.05
CA TYR A 6 -10.37 -19.21 -7.25
C TYR A 6 -9.86 -20.60 -6.83
N TYR A 7 -10.73 -21.64 -6.84
CA TYR A 7 -10.33 -22.99 -6.42
C TYR A 7 -9.15 -23.54 -7.21
N CYS A 8 -9.12 -23.35 -8.52
CA CYS A 8 -8.01 -23.81 -9.35
C CYS A 8 -6.71 -23.08 -9.02
N LEU A 9 -6.78 -21.76 -8.79
CA LEU A 9 -5.62 -20.97 -8.38
C LEU A 9 -5.09 -21.46 -7.03
N VAL A 10 -5.95 -21.59 -6.03
CA VAL A 10 -5.56 -22.01 -4.68
C VAL A 10 -5.00 -23.45 -4.70
N ALA A 11 -5.64 -24.35 -5.44
CA ALA A 11 -5.15 -25.74 -5.58
C ALA A 11 -3.84 -25.85 -6.35
N GLY A 12 -3.52 -24.89 -7.22
CA GLY A 12 -2.29 -24.83 -7.99
C GLY A 12 -1.11 -24.19 -7.27
N LEU A 13 -1.34 -23.48 -6.16
CA LEU A 13 -0.27 -22.89 -5.38
C LEU A 13 0.63 -23.98 -4.77
N ARG A 14 1.94 -23.74 -4.85
CA ARG A 14 2.92 -24.68 -4.31
C ARG A 14 2.86 -24.73 -2.79
N GLU A 15 2.92 -25.93 -2.23
CA GLU A 15 3.10 -26.09 -0.80
C GLU A 15 4.58 -25.86 -0.41
N TYR A 16 4.78 -25.05 0.62
CA TYR A 16 6.11 -24.81 1.20
C TYR A 16 6.13 -25.32 2.64
N SER A 17 7.12 -26.15 2.95
CA SER A 17 7.35 -26.62 4.32
C SER A 17 8.39 -25.75 5.01
N LEU A 18 8.14 -25.38 6.25
CA LEU A 18 9.09 -24.67 7.10
C LEU A 18 10.37 -25.48 7.35
N ASP A 19 10.25 -26.83 7.38
CA ASP A 19 11.36 -27.75 7.64
C ASP A 19 12.24 -27.99 6.41
N GLY A 20 11.73 -27.74 5.20
CA GLY A 20 12.43 -27.98 3.93
C GLY A 20 13.41 -26.89 3.50
N GLY A 21 13.53 -25.84 4.26
CA GLY A 21 14.27 -24.63 3.89
C GLY A 21 13.61 -23.88 2.73
N ALA A 22 13.81 -22.58 2.66
CA ALA A 22 13.19 -21.69 1.67
C ALA A 22 13.76 -21.83 0.24
N LYS A 23 14.33 -23.00 -0.12
CA LYS A 23 14.85 -23.21 -1.48
C LYS A 23 13.73 -23.09 -2.51
N GLY A 24 13.81 -22.05 -3.33
CA GLY A 24 12.85 -21.77 -4.39
C GLY A 24 11.59 -21.03 -3.93
N PHE A 25 11.51 -20.57 -2.67
CA PHE A 25 10.46 -19.69 -2.23
C PHE A 25 10.73 -18.27 -2.74
N ASP A 26 9.93 -17.85 -3.71
CA ASP A 26 9.95 -16.49 -4.25
C ASP A 26 8.56 -15.87 -4.07
N PRO A 27 8.36 -15.02 -3.05
CA PRO A 27 7.07 -14.42 -2.76
C PRO A 27 6.59 -13.51 -3.90
N HIS A 28 7.50 -12.90 -4.67
CA HIS A 28 7.13 -12.06 -5.80
C HIS A 28 6.59 -12.89 -6.95
N ALA A 29 7.26 -13.99 -7.29
CA ALA A 29 6.78 -14.90 -8.34
C ALA A 29 5.40 -15.47 -8.00
N ILE A 30 5.17 -15.83 -6.75
CA ILE A 30 3.86 -16.32 -6.26
C ILE A 30 2.81 -15.22 -6.35
N LEU A 31 3.15 -14.01 -5.90
CA LEU A 31 2.22 -12.87 -5.99
C LEU A 31 1.87 -12.55 -7.44
N ASP A 32 2.83 -12.54 -8.33
CA ASP A 32 2.62 -12.30 -9.76
C ASP A 32 1.71 -13.37 -10.40
N GLU A 33 1.87 -14.63 -10.02
CA GLU A 33 1.00 -15.73 -10.45
C GLU A 33 -0.45 -15.48 -9.98
N ILE A 34 -0.64 -15.14 -8.72
CA ILE A 34 -1.95 -14.81 -8.15
C ILE A 34 -2.56 -13.62 -8.88
N LEU A 35 -1.83 -12.52 -9.07
CA LEU A 35 -2.33 -11.30 -9.66
C LEU A 35 -2.82 -11.48 -11.11
N ARG A 36 -2.22 -12.40 -11.88
CA ARG A 36 -2.63 -12.70 -13.28
C ARG A 36 -4.00 -13.37 -13.36
N GLU A 37 -4.37 -14.12 -12.33
CA GLU A 37 -5.62 -14.88 -12.30
C GLU A 37 -6.80 -14.11 -11.68
N LEU A 38 -6.54 -12.94 -11.06
CA LEU A 38 -7.57 -12.16 -10.39
C LEU A 38 -8.48 -11.43 -11.37
N THR A 39 -9.76 -11.34 -11.00
CA THR A 39 -10.68 -10.42 -11.69
C THR A 39 -10.19 -8.97 -11.55
N PRO A 40 -10.56 -8.08 -12.48
CA PRO A 40 -10.21 -6.66 -12.34
C PRO A 40 -10.67 -6.01 -11.03
N ARG A 41 -11.77 -6.51 -10.44
CA ARG A 41 -12.27 -6.04 -9.15
C ARG A 41 -11.34 -6.45 -8.01
N ASP A 42 -10.99 -7.73 -7.96
CA ASP A 42 -10.17 -8.27 -6.89
C ASP A 42 -8.72 -7.83 -7.02
N LEU A 43 -8.22 -7.70 -8.26
CA LEU A 43 -6.91 -7.11 -8.55
C LEU A 43 -6.78 -5.69 -7.97
N ARG A 44 -7.83 -4.85 -8.12
CA ARG A 44 -7.82 -3.51 -7.52
C ARG A 44 -7.76 -3.57 -5.99
N ALA A 45 -8.49 -4.49 -5.36
CA ALA A 45 -8.47 -4.65 -3.91
C ALA A 45 -7.09 -5.12 -3.40
N VAL A 46 -6.46 -6.07 -4.09
CA VAL A 46 -5.12 -6.56 -3.74
C VAL A 46 -4.07 -5.46 -3.96
N ARG A 47 -4.12 -4.74 -5.07
CA ARG A 47 -3.22 -3.61 -5.30
C ARG A 47 -3.37 -2.52 -4.23
N LEU A 48 -4.59 -2.25 -3.78
CA LEU A 48 -4.80 -1.29 -2.69
C LEU A 48 -4.23 -1.83 -1.37
N LEU A 49 -4.34 -3.13 -1.07
CA LEU A 49 -3.68 -3.73 0.09
C LEU A 49 -2.16 -3.52 0.06
N TYR A 50 -1.52 -3.78 -1.07
CA TYR A 50 -0.08 -3.57 -1.26
C TYR A 50 0.32 -2.10 -1.40
N GLY A 51 -0.62 -1.19 -1.60
CA GLY A 51 -0.42 0.27 -1.57
C GLY A 51 0.16 0.78 -0.24
N TYR A 52 0.04 0.01 0.84
CA TYR A 52 0.76 0.27 2.09
C TYR A 52 2.27 0.38 1.89
N TYR A 53 2.83 -0.53 1.12
CA TYR A 53 4.27 -0.52 0.81
C TYR A 53 4.66 0.60 -0.13
N ASP A 54 3.77 1.00 -1.05
CA ASP A 54 3.97 2.20 -1.87
C ASP A 54 4.06 3.46 -1.00
N CYS A 55 3.21 3.59 0.03
CA CYS A 55 3.30 4.70 0.98
C CYS A 55 4.63 4.69 1.75
N LYS A 56 5.10 3.54 2.24
CA LYS A 56 6.42 3.41 2.86
C LYS A 56 7.55 3.84 1.92
N ASN A 57 7.46 3.41 0.67
CA ASN A 57 8.45 3.74 -0.36
C ASN A 57 8.45 5.23 -0.70
N LEU A 58 7.28 5.88 -0.75
CA LEU A 58 7.15 7.33 -0.92
C LEU A 58 7.77 8.12 0.24
N ILE A 59 7.57 7.66 1.48
CA ILE A 59 8.21 8.25 2.67
C ILE A 59 9.73 8.11 2.58
N ALA A 60 10.23 6.93 2.22
CA ALA A 60 11.66 6.68 2.04
C ALA A 60 12.26 7.57 0.93
N LEU A 61 11.56 7.72 -0.19
CA LEU A 61 11.96 8.61 -1.29
C LEU A 61 12.06 10.07 -0.82
N ARG A 62 11.04 10.56 -0.12
CA ARG A 62 11.03 11.94 0.40
C ARG A 62 12.16 12.18 1.41
N ALA A 63 12.48 11.19 2.24
CA ALA A 63 13.59 11.23 3.18
C ALA A 63 14.98 11.07 2.53
N GLY A 64 15.07 10.91 1.21
CA GLY A 64 16.32 10.62 0.52
C GLY A 64 16.93 9.26 0.84
N SER A 65 16.17 8.37 1.47
CA SER A 65 16.62 7.02 1.82
C SER A 65 16.73 6.12 0.58
N PRO A 66 17.77 5.27 0.48
CA PRO A 66 17.85 4.28 -0.59
C PRO A 66 16.89 3.09 -0.38
N ALA A 67 16.25 2.98 0.78
CA ALA A 67 15.36 1.89 1.10
C ALA A 67 14.17 1.83 0.15
N HIS A 68 13.82 0.62 -0.27
CA HIS A 68 12.66 0.33 -1.10
C HIS A 68 12.14 -1.05 -0.75
N ASP A 69 10.84 -1.12 -0.39
CA ASP A 69 10.17 -2.37 -0.12
C ASP A 69 9.64 -2.94 -1.44
N PRO A 70 10.10 -4.11 -1.86
CA PRO A 70 9.74 -4.67 -3.16
C PRO A 70 8.29 -5.19 -3.23
N LEU A 71 7.57 -5.26 -2.10
CA LEU A 71 6.16 -5.62 -2.07
C LEU A 71 5.23 -4.49 -2.53
N GLY A 72 5.75 -3.29 -2.76
CA GLY A 72 4.98 -2.20 -3.38
C GLY A 72 4.57 -2.52 -4.82
N ASN A 73 3.52 -1.86 -5.29
CA ASN A 73 3.03 -2.02 -6.66
C ASN A 73 3.96 -1.40 -7.71
N PHE A 74 4.85 -0.50 -7.29
CA PHE A 74 5.69 0.29 -8.20
C PHE A 74 7.16 0.14 -7.85
N ALA A 75 8.00 0.00 -8.89
CA ALA A 75 9.45 0.15 -8.75
C ALA A 75 9.82 1.56 -8.30
N ARG A 76 10.99 1.71 -7.68
CA ARG A 76 11.47 2.97 -7.11
C ARG A 76 11.50 4.12 -8.13
N GLU A 77 11.99 3.84 -9.33
CA GLU A 77 12.10 4.82 -10.41
C GLU A 77 10.73 5.33 -10.81
N ARG A 78 9.75 4.42 -10.89
CA ARG A 78 8.38 4.79 -11.21
C ARG A 78 7.72 5.61 -10.12
N LEU A 79 7.93 5.28 -8.85
CA LEU A 79 7.43 6.09 -7.74
C LEU A 79 8.04 7.49 -7.73
N LYS A 80 9.31 7.62 -8.10
CA LYS A 80 9.95 8.93 -8.25
C LYS A 80 9.27 9.79 -9.33
N GLU A 81 8.94 9.20 -10.49
CA GLU A 81 8.16 9.90 -11.51
C GLU A 81 6.77 10.31 -11.00
N GLU A 82 6.10 9.43 -10.24
CA GLU A 82 4.79 9.70 -9.67
C GLU A 82 4.81 10.79 -8.57
N THR A 83 5.94 11.05 -7.90
CA THR A 83 6.04 12.20 -6.98
C THR A 83 6.03 13.54 -7.71
N GLU A 84 6.52 13.58 -8.93
CA GLU A 84 6.54 14.79 -9.76
C GLU A 84 5.24 14.96 -10.56
N HIS A 85 4.71 13.85 -11.08
CA HIS A 85 3.54 13.81 -11.94
C HIS A 85 2.63 12.61 -11.60
N PRO A 86 1.79 12.68 -10.55
CA PRO A 86 0.91 11.59 -10.14
C PRO A 86 -0.09 11.24 -11.23
N ARG A 87 -0.02 10.01 -11.76
CA ARG A 87 -0.93 9.50 -12.80
C ARG A 87 -1.50 8.13 -12.49
N LEU A 88 -0.70 7.28 -11.86
CA LEU A 88 -1.05 5.90 -11.55
C LEU A 88 -1.40 5.70 -10.07
N LEU A 89 -0.90 6.57 -9.21
CA LEU A 89 -1.25 6.56 -7.79
C LEU A 89 -2.72 6.94 -7.60
N PRO A 90 -3.40 6.40 -6.56
CA PRO A 90 -4.73 6.83 -6.19
C PRO A 90 -4.80 8.35 -5.99
N HIS A 91 -5.91 8.97 -6.43
CA HIS A 91 -6.06 10.43 -6.39
C HIS A 91 -5.78 11.04 -5.02
N ALA A 92 -6.29 10.44 -3.93
CA ALA A 92 -6.05 10.94 -2.58
C ALA A 92 -4.55 10.95 -2.20
N ILE A 93 -3.78 9.96 -2.65
CA ILE A 93 -2.32 9.93 -2.48
C ILE A 93 -1.66 11.03 -3.31
N GLY A 94 -2.10 11.22 -4.56
CA GLY A 94 -1.60 12.29 -5.42
C GLY A 94 -1.84 13.69 -4.84
N LEU A 95 -3.00 13.93 -4.22
CA LEU A 95 -3.30 15.20 -3.53
C LEU A 95 -2.32 15.47 -2.38
N VAL A 96 -2.02 14.45 -1.56
CA VAL A 96 -1.02 14.57 -0.49
C VAL A 96 0.34 14.91 -1.06
N LEU A 97 0.79 14.20 -2.10
CA LEU A 97 2.09 14.48 -2.73
C LEU A 97 2.15 15.91 -3.25
N ALA A 98 1.12 16.37 -3.96
CA ALA A 98 1.04 17.72 -4.50
C ALA A 98 1.03 18.80 -3.40
N ALA A 99 0.29 18.57 -2.30
CA ALA A 99 0.21 19.49 -1.18
C ALA A 99 1.57 19.70 -0.51
N TYR A 100 2.30 18.60 -0.28
CA TYR A 100 3.61 18.65 0.37
C TYR A 100 4.79 18.96 -0.57
N ALA A 101 4.55 19.08 -1.87
CA ALA A 101 5.54 19.58 -2.84
C ALA A 101 5.52 21.11 -2.98
N ARG A 102 4.47 21.79 -2.47
CA ARG A 102 4.34 23.25 -2.53
C ARG A 102 5.37 23.93 -1.63
N PRO A 103 5.80 25.17 -1.97
CA PRO A 103 6.61 25.99 -1.07
C PRO A 103 5.87 26.26 0.25
N ASP A 104 6.65 26.42 1.33
CA ASP A 104 6.10 26.76 2.64
C ASP A 104 5.25 28.04 2.57
N GLY A 105 4.01 27.97 3.06
CA GLY A 105 3.07 29.11 3.12
C GLY A 105 1.97 29.11 2.05
N GLU A 106 2.00 28.20 1.06
CA GLU A 106 0.87 27.98 0.17
C GLU A 106 -0.09 26.94 0.77
N GLU A 107 -1.29 27.38 1.15
CA GLU A 107 -2.32 26.47 1.67
C GLU A 107 -2.82 25.52 0.57
N ALA A 108 -2.91 24.23 0.89
CA ALA A 108 -3.62 23.25 0.09
C ALA A 108 -5.06 23.19 0.60
N GLU A 109 -6.03 23.60 -0.20
CA GLU A 109 -7.45 23.64 0.22
C GLU A 109 -8.00 22.27 0.68
N GLU A 110 -7.41 21.17 0.24
CA GLU A 110 -7.92 19.82 0.46
C GLU A 110 -7.08 18.97 1.43
N VAL A 111 -5.86 19.39 1.79
CA VAL A 111 -4.93 18.61 2.62
C VAL A 111 -4.33 19.48 3.71
N ASP A 112 -4.52 19.08 4.97
CA ASP A 112 -3.90 19.72 6.12
C ASP A 112 -2.39 19.42 6.19
N THR A 113 -1.58 20.36 5.72
CA THR A 113 -0.12 20.26 5.72
C THR A 113 0.54 20.62 7.06
N SER A 114 -0.24 20.99 8.08
CA SER A 114 0.27 21.18 9.45
C SER A 114 0.72 19.86 10.10
N ARG A 115 0.26 18.74 9.58
CA ARG A 115 0.61 17.39 10.05
C ARG A 115 1.88 16.88 9.38
N PRO A 116 2.60 15.91 9.98
CA PRO A 116 3.71 15.23 9.30
C PRO A 116 3.24 14.55 8.01
N PHE A 117 4.07 14.61 6.95
CA PHE A 117 3.79 13.99 5.65
C PHE A 117 3.39 12.52 5.77
N GLU A 118 4.10 11.75 6.59
CA GLU A 118 3.82 10.35 6.84
C GLU A 118 2.39 10.14 7.36
N GLN A 119 1.96 10.97 8.32
CA GLN A 119 0.61 10.88 8.89
C GLN A 119 -0.45 11.16 7.83
N ALA A 120 -0.30 12.24 7.06
CA ALA A 120 -1.24 12.60 6.01
C ALA A 120 -1.32 11.52 4.93
N LEU A 121 -0.17 10.92 4.55
CA LEU A 121 -0.11 9.87 3.55
C LEU A 121 -0.83 8.59 4.00
N PHE A 122 -0.59 8.13 5.24
CA PHE A 122 -1.27 6.96 5.77
C PHE A 122 -2.76 7.22 6.06
N GLU A 123 -3.14 8.43 6.45
CA GLU A 123 -4.55 8.80 6.60
C GLU A 123 -5.29 8.69 5.26
N ALA A 124 -4.70 9.20 4.18
CA ALA A 124 -5.25 9.04 2.82
C ALA A 124 -5.33 7.56 2.41
N TYR A 125 -4.29 6.76 2.67
CA TYR A 125 -4.27 5.33 2.38
C TYR A 125 -5.39 4.58 3.11
N TYR A 126 -5.52 4.76 4.43
CA TYR A 126 -6.56 4.08 5.21
C TYR A 126 -7.97 4.58 4.84
N GLY A 127 -8.11 5.84 4.44
CA GLY A 127 -9.35 6.37 3.87
C GLY A 127 -9.78 5.65 2.60
N LEU A 128 -8.85 5.39 1.68
CA LEU A 128 -9.08 4.59 0.47
C LEU A 128 -9.49 3.15 0.80
N CYS A 129 -8.83 2.53 1.77
CA CYS A 129 -9.17 1.18 2.21
C CYS A 129 -10.57 1.12 2.83
N ALA A 130 -10.94 2.09 3.66
CA ALA A 130 -12.25 2.20 4.29
C ALA A 130 -13.38 2.42 3.25
N ALA A 131 -13.10 3.12 2.16
CA ALA A 131 -14.02 3.35 1.05
C ALA A 131 -14.10 2.16 0.06
N SER A 132 -13.26 1.14 0.22
CA SER A 132 -13.20 0.00 -0.70
C SER A 132 -14.51 -0.81 -0.69
N PRO A 133 -14.99 -1.31 -1.85
CA PRO A 133 -16.09 -2.26 -1.90
C PRO A 133 -15.75 -3.64 -1.30
N SER A 134 -14.47 -3.96 -1.10
CA SER A 134 -14.02 -5.20 -0.47
C SER A 134 -14.25 -5.15 1.05
N ARG A 135 -15.12 -6.03 1.56
CA ARG A 135 -15.35 -6.15 3.00
C ARG A 135 -14.07 -6.51 3.75
N PHE A 136 -13.31 -7.49 3.22
CA PHE A 136 -12.04 -7.89 3.79
C PHE A 136 -11.08 -6.70 3.95
N LEU A 137 -10.92 -5.89 2.89
CA LEU A 137 -9.98 -4.77 2.93
C LEU A 137 -10.40 -3.70 3.95
N ARG A 138 -11.70 -3.42 4.08
CA ARG A 138 -12.19 -2.48 5.11
C ARG A 138 -11.89 -2.98 6.53
N GLU A 139 -12.24 -4.23 6.81
CA GLU A 139 -12.04 -4.82 8.15
C GLU A 139 -10.56 -4.98 8.48
N TRP A 140 -9.76 -5.45 7.52
CA TRP A 140 -8.31 -5.59 7.68
C TRP A 140 -7.62 -4.24 7.92
N SER A 141 -7.93 -3.23 7.14
CA SER A 141 -7.29 -1.92 7.28
C SER A 141 -7.65 -1.23 8.60
N ASP A 142 -8.88 -1.40 9.08
CA ASP A 142 -9.29 -0.88 10.39
C ASP A 142 -8.54 -1.58 11.54
N PHE A 143 -8.41 -2.90 11.45
CA PHE A 143 -7.61 -3.68 12.40
C PHE A 143 -6.13 -3.28 12.37
N ASP A 144 -5.50 -3.23 11.18
CA ASP A 144 -4.09 -2.88 11.01
C ASP A 144 -3.79 -1.47 11.54
N ARG A 145 -4.65 -0.49 11.21
CA ARG A 145 -4.54 0.88 11.72
C ARG A 145 -4.61 0.93 13.24
N THR A 146 -5.58 0.21 13.83
CA THR A 146 -5.76 0.15 15.28
C THR A 146 -4.54 -0.46 15.95
N LEU A 147 -4.04 -1.60 15.43
CA LEU A 147 -2.86 -2.28 15.96
C LEU A 147 -1.61 -1.37 15.93
N ARG A 148 -1.38 -0.65 14.83
CA ARG A 148 -0.26 0.29 14.69
C ARG A 148 -0.37 1.46 15.66
N ASN A 149 -1.56 2.01 15.85
CA ASN A 149 -1.79 3.10 16.81
C ASN A 149 -1.51 2.64 18.25
N VAL A 150 -1.93 1.44 18.62
CA VAL A 150 -1.64 0.86 19.94
C VAL A 150 -0.13 0.64 20.10
N ALA A 151 0.54 0.06 19.10
CA ALA A 151 1.98 -0.14 19.12
C ALA A 151 2.75 1.18 19.26
N ALA A 152 2.37 2.20 18.51
CA ALA A 152 2.98 3.53 18.61
C ALA A 152 2.77 4.16 19.99
N ALA A 153 1.56 4.06 20.55
CA ALA A 153 1.27 4.57 21.88
C ALA A 153 2.07 3.87 22.99
N THR A 154 2.30 2.55 22.86
CA THR A 154 3.09 1.78 23.83
C THR A 154 4.59 2.07 23.76
N THR A 155 5.11 2.38 22.56
CA THR A 155 6.53 2.75 22.37
C THR A 155 6.84 4.19 22.73
N ALA A 156 5.82 5.06 22.76
CA ALA A 156 5.97 6.48 23.13
C ALA A 156 5.90 6.72 24.66
N GLN A 157 5.59 5.70 25.44
CA GLN A 157 5.63 5.82 26.91
C GLN A 157 7.09 5.64 27.40
N PRO A 158 7.62 6.61 28.18
CA PRO A 158 8.98 6.57 28.70
C PRO A 158 9.20 5.46 29.72
#